data_b6d7efcb8e658d3e6fd5450c586d6e5f
#
_entry.id   b6d7efcb8e658d3e6fd5450c586d6e5f
#
_cell.length_a   1.000
_cell.length_b   1.000
_cell.length_c   1.000
_cell.angle_alpha   90.00
_cell.angle_beta   90.00
_cell.angle_gamma   90.00
#
_symmetry.space_group_name_H-M   'P 1'
#
loop_
_entity.id
_entity.type
_entity.pdbx_description
1 polymer ?
#
loop_
_entity_poly.entity_id
_entity_poly.type
_entity_poly.pdbx_seq_one_letter_code
_entity_poly.pdbx_strand_id
1 'polypeptide(L)'
;LIKELLKKIETGTVIKQDISENQANIIFLGIGSNLGNRKLNIEKAKFFLNQHKIKFIQVSKYYETPSWPNHKNPKFLNIILKVSCNFNPIDLLKICKSIEIKLGRKKK
;
A
#
# COMPACT_ATOMS: atom_id res chain seq x y z
N LEU A 1 -6.66 -2.63 4.30
CA LEU A 1 -6.33 -2.42 2.90
C LEU A 1 -4.83 -2.23 2.70
N ILE A 2 -4.31 -1.01 2.80
CA ILE A 2 -2.87 -0.74 2.71
C ILE A 2 -2.15 -1.16 4.00
N LYS A 3 -2.84 -1.05 5.11
CA LYS A 3 -2.30 -1.24 6.46
C LYS A 3 -1.67 -2.61 6.73
N GLU A 4 -2.25 -3.70 6.24
CA GLU A 4 -1.69 -5.04 6.47
C GLU A 4 -0.40 -5.29 5.72
N LEU A 5 -0.28 -4.72 4.53
CA LEU A 5 0.91 -4.86 3.72
C LEU A 5 2.05 -4.00 4.23
N LEU A 6 1.72 -2.84 4.81
CA LEU A 6 2.71 -2.01 5.52
C LEU A 6 3.22 -2.69 6.79
N LYS A 7 2.39 -3.47 7.50
CA LYS A 7 2.86 -4.28 8.62
C LYS A 7 3.91 -5.31 8.20
N LYS A 8 3.74 -5.94 7.04
CA LYS A 8 4.76 -6.85 6.49
C LYS A 8 6.05 -6.11 6.18
N ILE A 9 5.95 -4.88 5.72
CA ILE A 9 7.10 -4.02 5.44
C ILE A 9 7.79 -3.62 6.74
N GLU A 10 7.04 -3.27 7.79
CA GLU A 10 7.56 -2.92 9.11
C GLU A 10 8.23 -4.09 9.82
N THR A 11 7.80 -5.33 9.58
CA THR A 11 8.32 -6.53 10.22
C THR A 11 9.51 -7.15 9.49
N GLY A 12 10.18 -6.44 8.60
CA GLY A 12 11.44 -6.85 8.03
C GLY A 12 11.41 -7.47 6.66
N THR A 13 10.27 -7.49 5.99
CA THR A 13 10.25 -7.87 4.59
C THR A 13 10.53 -6.67 3.69
N VAL A 14 11.73 -6.18 3.77
CA VAL A 14 12.38 -5.35 2.74
C VAL A 14 11.82 -3.95 2.56
N ILE A 15 12.18 -3.06 3.48
CA ILE A 15 12.37 -1.68 3.09
C ILE A 15 13.83 -1.52 2.69
N LYS A 16 14.13 -1.57 1.41
CA LYS A 16 15.37 -0.99 0.92
C LYS A 16 15.15 0.50 0.81
N GLN A 17 15.67 1.21 1.76
CA GLN A 17 15.71 2.65 1.73
C GLN A 17 17.07 3.04 1.15
N ASP A 18 17.05 3.56 -0.06
CA ASP A 18 18.24 4.19 -0.61
C ASP A 18 18.18 5.68 -0.26
N ILE A 19 18.94 6.07 0.74
CA ILE A 19 19.01 7.47 1.17
C ILE A 19 20.27 8.09 0.58
N SER A 20 20.15 8.83 -0.49
CA SER A 20 21.16 9.82 -0.81
C SER A 20 20.62 11.22 -0.56
N GLU A 21 21.47 12.16 -0.20
CA GLU A 21 21.10 13.52 0.25
C GLU A 21 20.17 14.28 -0.70
N ASN A 22 20.13 13.92 -1.98
CA ASN A 22 19.34 14.60 -3.02
C ASN A 22 18.40 13.68 -3.77
N GLN A 23 18.20 12.45 -3.29
CA GLN A 23 17.32 11.49 -3.95
C GLN A 23 16.13 11.13 -3.07
N ALA A 24 15.00 10.92 -3.72
CA ALA A 24 13.81 10.43 -3.06
C ALA A 24 14.03 9.02 -2.50
N ASN A 25 13.31 8.69 -1.44
CA ASN A 25 13.31 7.35 -0.86
C ASN A 25 12.62 6.38 -1.81
N ILE A 26 13.20 5.21 -1.98
CA ILE A 26 12.60 4.10 -2.72
C ILE A 26 11.95 3.17 -1.71
N ILE A 27 10.66 2.97 -1.83
CA ILE A 27 9.88 2.17 -0.88
C ILE A 27 8.97 1.22 -1.65
N PHE A 28 8.79 0.00 -1.13
CA PHE A 28 7.82 -0.95 -1.64
C PHE A 28 6.54 -0.88 -0.80
N LEU A 29 5.41 -0.69 -1.48
CA LEU A 29 4.09 -0.67 -0.86
C LEU A 29 3.25 -1.82 -1.38
N GLY A 30 2.62 -2.56 -0.48
CA GLY A 30 1.59 -3.50 -0.87
C GLY A 30 0.20 -2.91 -0.64
N ILE A 31 -0.71 -3.11 -1.58
CA ILE A 31 -2.10 -2.72 -1.47
C ILE A 31 -2.98 -3.94 -1.69
N GLY A 32 -3.92 -4.17 -0.78
CA GLY A 32 -4.86 -5.28 -0.90
C GLY A 32 -6.29 -4.86 -0.58
N SER A 33 -7.24 -5.50 -1.23
CA SER A 33 -8.67 -5.31 -0.97
C SER A 33 -9.38 -6.65 -1.08
N ASN A 34 -10.25 -6.96 -0.13
CA ASN A 34 -11.05 -8.20 -0.14
C ASN A 34 -12.56 -7.96 -0.16
N LEU A 35 -13.00 -6.72 -0.09
CA LEU A 35 -14.42 -6.38 -0.03
C LEU A 35 -14.83 -5.44 -1.18
N GLY A 36 -16.06 -5.59 -1.63
CA GLY A 36 -16.62 -4.76 -2.69
C GLY A 36 -15.93 -4.93 -4.03
N ASN A 37 -15.82 -3.86 -4.78
CA ASN A 37 -15.06 -3.86 -6.04
C ASN A 37 -13.57 -3.72 -5.73
N ARG A 38 -12.90 -4.85 -5.57
CA ARG A 38 -11.51 -4.93 -5.12
C ARG A 38 -10.56 -4.16 -6.03
N LYS A 39 -10.70 -4.34 -7.34
CA LYS A 39 -9.86 -3.65 -8.32
C LYS A 39 -10.05 -2.14 -8.27
N LEU A 40 -11.30 -1.69 -8.19
CA LEU A 40 -11.61 -0.26 -8.09
C LEU A 40 -11.04 0.33 -6.81
N ASN A 41 -11.14 -0.38 -5.68
CA ASN A 41 -10.58 0.08 -4.41
C ASN A 41 -9.07 0.28 -4.50
N ILE A 42 -8.37 -0.65 -5.15
CA ILE A 42 -6.93 -0.55 -5.35
C ILE A 42 -6.60 0.63 -6.27
N GLU A 43 -7.32 0.79 -7.37
CA GLU A 43 -7.09 1.90 -8.31
C GLU A 43 -7.36 3.27 -7.66
N LYS A 44 -8.37 3.37 -6.81
CA LYS A 44 -8.62 4.59 -6.01
C LYS A 44 -7.46 4.87 -5.04
N ALA A 45 -6.95 3.84 -4.37
CA ALA A 45 -5.81 3.99 -3.47
C ALA A 45 -4.58 4.50 -4.22
N LYS A 46 -4.30 3.94 -5.40
CA LYS A 46 -3.20 4.41 -6.27
C LYS A 46 -3.38 5.87 -6.66
N PHE A 47 -4.59 6.27 -7.02
CA PHE A 47 -4.90 7.64 -7.38
C PHE A 47 -4.58 8.61 -6.23
N PHE A 48 -5.02 8.29 -5.02
CA PHE A 48 -4.76 9.13 -3.85
C PHE A 48 -3.27 9.17 -3.48
N LEU A 49 -2.57 8.04 -3.57
CA LEU A 49 -1.12 8.01 -3.37
C LEU A 49 -0.40 8.94 -4.34
N ASN A 50 -0.81 8.92 -5.60
CA ASN A 50 -0.21 9.75 -6.63
C ASN A 50 -0.44 11.26 -6.38
N GLN A 51 -1.58 11.62 -5.79
CA GLN A 51 -1.86 13.01 -5.40
C GLN A 51 -0.92 13.52 -4.32
N HIS A 52 -0.34 12.65 -3.50
CA HIS A 52 0.65 13.00 -2.48
C HIS A 52 2.09 13.07 -3.03
N LYS A 53 2.26 13.19 -4.34
CA LYS A 53 3.57 13.24 -5.01
C LYS A 53 4.39 11.96 -4.79
N ILE A 54 3.73 10.84 -4.68
CA ILE A 54 4.36 9.53 -4.62
C ILE A 54 4.46 9.00 -6.04
N LYS A 55 5.67 8.91 -6.54
CA LYS A 55 5.93 8.47 -7.91
C LYS A 55 5.99 6.94 -7.96
N PHE A 56 5.22 6.33 -8.85
CA PHE A 56 5.28 4.89 -9.09
C PHE A 56 6.40 4.58 -10.09
N ILE A 57 7.37 3.81 -9.62
CA ILE A 57 8.49 3.36 -10.48
C ILE A 57 8.10 2.05 -11.17
N GLN A 58 7.43 1.16 -10.43
CA GLN A 58 7.04 -0.15 -10.92
C GLN A 58 5.76 -0.59 -10.24
N VAL A 59 4.89 -1.24 -10.98
CA VAL A 59 3.62 -1.78 -10.49
C VAL A 59 3.55 -3.26 -10.83
N SER A 60 3.30 -4.11 -9.85
CA SER A 60 3.14 -5.54 -10.09
C SER A 60 1.84 -5.86 -10.82
N LYS A 61 1.72 -7.09 -11.31
CA LYS A 61 0.43 -7.63 -11.72
C LYS A 61 -0.47 -7.82 -10.50
N TYR A 62 -1.78 -7.85 -10.72
CA TYR A 62 -2.72 -8.25 -9.69
C TYR A 62 -2.54 -9.72 -9.34
N TYR A 63 -2.66 -10.04 -8.05
CA TYR A 63 -2.65 -11.42 -7.58
C TYR A 63 -3.59 -11.60 -6.40
N GLU A 64 -4.13 -12.80 -6.23
CA GLU A 64 -5.04 -13.10 -5.15
C GLU A 64 -4.35 -13.86 -4.03
N THR A 65 -4.76 -13.56 -2.80
CA THR A 65 -4.34 -14.31 -1.61
C THR A 65 -5.56 -14.63 -0.73
N PRO A 66 -5.55 -15.79 -0.04
CA PRO A 66 -6.61 -16.10 0.91
C PRO A 66 -6.62 -15.11 2.07
N SER A 67 -7.79 -14.90 2.67
CA SER A 67 -7.89 -14.17 3.94
C SER A 67 -7.34 -15.04 5.06
N TRP A 68 -6.56 -14.44 5.92
CA TRP A 68 -6.00 -15.08 7.10
C TRP A 68 -6.48 -14.33 8.35
N PRO A 69 -6.82 -15.00 9.43
CA PRO A 69 -6.80 -16.46 9.65
C PRO A 69 -8.06 -17.19 9.15
N ASN A 70 -9.09 -16.49 8.73
CA ASN A 70 -10.34 -17.10 8.32
C ASN A 70 -10.43 -17.20 6.80
N HIS A 71 -10.17 -18.40 6.27
CA HIS A 71 -10.23 -18.70 4.84
C HIS A 71 -11.64 -18.63 4.23
N LYS A 72 -12.68 -18.53 5.05
CA LYS A 72 -14.06 -18.34 4.56
C LYS A 72 -14.35 -16.91 4.14
N ASN A 73 -13.54 -15.96 4.57
CA ASN A 73 -13.65 -14.57 4.13
C ASN A 73 -13.24 -14.46 2.66
N PRO A 74 -13.76 -13.46 1.94
CA PRO A 74 -13.37 -13.24 0.55
C PRO A 74 -11.85 -13.06 0.38
N LYS A 75 -11.32 -13.58 -0.71
CA LYS A 75 -9.90 -13.46 -1.02
C LYS A 75 -9.51 -12.01 -1.25
N PHE A 76 -8.29 -11.68 -0.87
CA PHE A 76 -7.69 -10.40 -1.21
C PHE A 76 -7.24 -10.38 -2.67
N LEU A 77 -7.49 -9.26 -3.33
CA LEU A 77 -6.79 -8.88 -4.55
C LEU A 77 -5.68 -7.92 -4.14
N ASN A 78 -4.48 -8.13 -4.65
CA ASN A 78 -3.28 -7.40 -4.22
C ASN A 78 -2.47 -6.90 -5.39
N ILE A 79 -1.74 -5.80 -5.15
CA ILE A 79 -0.63 -5.35 -5.98
C ILE A 79 0.54 -4.92 -5.09
N ILE A 80 1.73 -4.89 -5.66
CA ILE A 80 2.91 -4.31 -5.05
C ILE A 80 3.37 -3.13 -5.90
N LEU A 81 3.64 -2.01 -5.25
CA LEU A 81 4.14 -0.80 -5.87
C LEU A 81 5.58 -0.55 -5.40
N LYS A 82 6.46 -0.29 -6.35
CA LYS A 82 7.74 0.31 -6.06
C LYS A 82 7.58 1.81 -6.26
N VAL A 83 7.77 2.59 -5.21
CA VAL A 83 7.52 4.03 -5.23
C VAL A 83 8.74 4.83 -4.86
N SER A 84 8.79 6.06 -5.38
CA SER A 84 9.78 7.06 -5.02
C SER A 84 9.06 8.26 -4.41
N CYS A 85 9.47 8.68 -3.22
CA CYS A 85 8.86 9.81 -2.53
C CYS A 85 9.85 10.46 -1.56
N ASN A 86 9.52 11.67 -1.11
CA ASN A 86 10.33 12.40 -0.13
C ASN A 86 9.95 12.11 1.32
N PHE A 87 9.00 11.20 1.52
CA PHE A 87 8.55 10.81 2.86
C PHE A 87 9.39 9.66 3.39
N ASN A 88 9.66 9.66 4.70
CA ASN A 88 10.17 8.48 5.37
C ASN A 88 9.03 7.44 5.53
N PRO A 89 9.33 6.17 5.88
CA PRO A 89 8.30 5.14 5.99
C PRO A 89 7.18 5.46 6.99
N ILE A 90 7.48 6.14 8.07
CA ILE A 90 6.48 6.50 9.09
C ILE A 90 5.50 7.53 8.55
N ASP A 91 5.98 8.57 7.89
CA ASP A 91 5.13 9.58 7.29
C ASP A 91 4.31 9.01 6.14
N LEU A 92 4.89 8.14 5.34
CA LEU A 92 4.18 7.43 4.29
C LEU A 92 3.05 6.57 4.87
N LEU A 93 3.28 5.90 6.00
CA LEU A 93 2.25 5.13 6.68
C LEU A 93 1.07 6.01 7.11
N LYS A 94 1.34 7.21 7.61
CA LYS A 94 0.30 8.18 7.97
C LYS A 94 -0.54 8.58 6.76
N ILE A 95 0.10 8.82 5.62
CA ILE A 95 -0.59 9.10 4.35
C ILE A 95 -1.48 7.92 3.96
N CYS A 96 -0.97 6.70 4.03
CA CYS A 96 -1.73 5.50 3.71
C CYS A 96 -2.96 5.34 4.61
N LYS A 97 -2.83 5.61 5.90
CA LYS A 97 -3.96 5.59 6.84
C LYS A 97 -5.02 6.64 6.50
N SER A 98 -4.60 7.83 6.12
CA SER A 98 -5.54 8.87 5.71
C SER A 98 -6.30 8.50 4.43
N ILE A 99 -5.63 7.83 3.50
CA ILE A 99 -6.25 7.31 2.28
C ILE A 99 -7.27 6.22 2.61
N GLU A 100 -6.95 5.29 3.50
CA GLU A 100 -7.88 4.26 3.95
C GLU A 100 -9.17 4.86 4.53
N ILE A 101 -9.04 5.93 5.31
CA ILE A 101 -10.19 6.64 5.85
C ILE A 101 -11.03 7.27 4.74
N LYS A 102 -10.39 7.91 3.76
CA LYS A 102 -11.09 8.48 2.59
C LYS A 102 -11.84 7.41 1.79
N LEU A 103 -11.30 6.21 1.73
CA LEU A 103 -11.93 5.08 1.03
C LEU A 103 -13.05 4.43 1.84
N GLY A 104 -13.38 4.96 3.01
CA GLY A 104 -14.50 4.53 3.82
C GLY A 104 -14.19 3.45 4.83
N ARG A 105 -12.92 3.14 5.08
CA ARG A 105 -12.54 2.19 6.13
C ARG A 105 -12.82 2.80 7.49
N LYS A 106 -13.70 2.13 8.25
CA LYS A 106 -14.05 2.59 9.61
C LYS A 106 -12.89 2.34 10.57
N LYS A 107 -12.59 3.34 11.39
CA LYS A 107 -11.76 3.12 12.57
C LYS A 107 -12.46 2.15 13.52
N LYS A 108 -11.76 1.14 13.87
CA LYS A 108 -12.14 0.33 15.02
C LYS A 108 -11.54 0.93 16.29
#